data_58ceaaf963551a24ade76c8447e9e191
#
_entry.id   58ceaaf963551a24ade76c8447e9e191
#
_cell.length_a   1.000
_cell.length_b   1.000
_cell.length_c   1.000
_cell.angle_alpha   90.00
_cell.angle_beta   90.00
_cell.angle_gamma   90.00
#
_symmetry.space_group_name_H-M   'P 1'
#
loop_
_entity.id
_entity.type
_entity.pdbx_description
1 polymer ?
#
loop_
_entity_poly.entity_id
_entity_poly.type
_entity_poly.pdbx_seq_one_letter_code
_entity_poly.pdbx_strand_id
1 'polypeptide(L)' 'MTYIERIKAILQDHNGLIFTKDITKNNIPRVYLASLVKTGEIERVSRGVYVDSNKIEDEMYY' A
#
# COMPACT_ATOMS: atom_id res chain seq x y z
N MET A 1 -13.36 7.45 -9.53
CA MET A 1 -12.54 6.71 -8.55
C MET A 1 -11.27 7.49 -8.27
N THR A 2 -10.96 7.71 -7.01
CA THR A 2 -9.75 8.42 -6.63
C THR A 2 -8.52 7.50 -6.69
N TYR A 3 -7.33 8.08 -6.72
CA TYR A 3 -6.10 7.27 -6.69
C TYR A 3 -5.99 6.48 -5.38
N ILE A 4 -6.45 7.05 -4.27
CA ILE A 4 -6.42 6.36 -2.98
C ILE A 4 -7.29 5.10 -3.03
N GLU A 5 -8.48 5.19 -3.62
CA GLU A 5 -9.36 4.04 -3.78
C GLU A 5 -8.74 2.97 -4.67
N ARG A 6 -8.05 3.38 -5.73
CA ARG A 6 -7.35 2.45 -6.62
C ARG A 6 -6.23 1.73 -5.89
N ILE A 7 -5.49 2.43 -5.05
CA ILE A 7 -4.42 1.83 -4.26
C ILE A 7 -5.01 0.81 -3.27
N LYS A 8 -6.12 1.15 -2.63
CA LYS A 8 -6.78 0.23 -1.69
C LYS A 8 -7.30 -1.02 -2.40
N ALA A 9 -7.79 -0.87 -3.63
CA ALA A 9 -8.24 -2.01 -4.43
C ALA A 9 -7.06 -2.94 -4.76
N ILE A 10 -5.90 -2.37 -5.09
CA ILE A 10 -4.69 -3.16 -5.36
C ILE A 10 -4.25 -3.91 -4.10
N LEU A 11 -4.31 -3.25 -2.95
CA LEU A 11 -3.99 -3.89 -1.67
C LEU A 11 -4.87 -5.11 -1.40
N GLN A 12 -6.16 -4.98 -1.66
CA GLN A 12 -7.10 -6.10 -1.47
C GLN A 12 -6.80 -7.25 -2.42
N ASP A 13 -6.50 -6.94 -3.68
CA ASP A 13 -6.18 -7.95 -4.68
C ASP A 13 -4.90 -8.73 -4.34
N HIS A 14 -3.97 -8.08 -3.66
CA HIS A 14 -2.66 -8.66 -3.33
C HIS A 14 -2.53 -9.01 -1.85
N ASN A 15 -3.63 -9.25 -1.17
CA ASN A 15 -3.65 -9.65 0.24
C ASN A 15 -2.93 -8.64 1.15
N GLY A 16 -3.08 -7.36 0.85
CA GLY A 16 -2.49 -6.30 1.65
C GLY A 16 -1.08 -5.91 1.26
N LEU A 17 -0.56 -6.45 0.18
CA LEU A 17 0.75 -6.08 -0.35
C LEU A 17 0.61 -5.15 -1.54
N ILE A 18 1.56 -4.22 -1.68
CA ILE A 18 1.61 -3.35 -2.84
C ILE A 18 3.07 -3.13 -3.25
N PHE A 19 3.33 -3.20 -4.55
CA PHE A 19 4.66 -2.99 -5.10
C PHE A 19 4.69 -1.69 -5.88
N THR A 20 5.82 -0.95 -5.79
CA THR A 20 5.96 0.30 -6.54
C THR A 20 5.76 0.11 -8.04
N LYS A 21 6.19 -1.01 -8.58
CA LYS A 21 6.02 -1.31 -10.00
C LYS A 21 4.55 -1.40 -10.39
N ASP A 22 3.69 -1.88 -9.50
CA ASP A 22 2.25 -1.95 -9.75
C ASP A 22 1.64 -0.56 -9.79
N ILE A 23 2.10 0.33 -8.92
CA ILE A 23 1.67 1.72 -8.89
C ILE A 23 2.06 2.42 -10.20
N THR A 24 3.29 2.23 -10.64
CA THR A 24 3.77 2.81 -11.90
C THR A 24 3.02 2.24 -13.09
N LYS A 25 2.76 0.95 -13.10
CA LYS A 25 2.03 0.26 -14.16
C LYS A 25 0.60 0.79 -14.31
N ASN A 26 -0.01 1.16 -13.20
CA ASN A 26 -1.37 1.68 -13.19
C ASN A 26 -1.43 3.21 -13.31
N ASN A 27 -0.30 3.85 -13.60
CA ASN A 27 -0.21 5.30 -13.77
C ASN A 27 -0.65 6.08 -12.52
N ILE A 28 -0.37 5.55 -11.35
CA ILE A 28 -0.70 6.21 -10.09
C ILE A 28 0.53 6.99 -9.63
N PRO A 29 0.41 8.29 -9.32
CA PRO A 29 1.54 9.06 -8.80
C PRO A 29 2.05 8.49 -7.47
N ARG A 30 3.38 8.38 -7.33
CA ARG A 30 3.99 7.84 -6.10
C ARG A 30 3.73 8.69 -4.87
N VAL A 31 3.38 9.94 -5.05
CA VAL A 31 3.07 10.85 -3.93
C VAL A 31 1.94 10.29 -3.07
N TYR A 32 1.02 9.54 -3.66
CA TYR A 32 -0.07 8.94 -2.91
C TYR A 32 0.39 7.81 -2.00
N LEU A 33 1.42 7.05 -2.41
CA LEU A 33 2.04 6.06 -1.52
C LEU A 33 2.68 6.74 -0.32
N ALA A 34 3.44 7.78 -0.56
CA ALA A 34 4.08 8.55 0.52
C ALA A 34 3.04 9.11 1.48
N SER A 35 1.92 9.60 0.95
CA SER A 35 0.82 10.14 1.74
C SER A 35 0.22 9.06 2.65
N LEU A 36 -0.01 7.87 2.12
CA LEU A 36 -0.57 6.75 2.89
C LEU A 36 0.38 6.26 3.98
N VAL A 37 1.68 6.26 3.68
CA VAL A 37 2.69 5.92 4.69
C VAL A 37 2.69 6.96 5.81
N LYS A 38 2.59 8.24 5.44
CA LYS A 38 2.58 9.33 6.41
C LYS A 38 1.36 9.27 7.34
N THR A 39 0.21 8.88 6.81
CA THR A 39 -1.02 8.75 7.62
C THR A 39 -1.06 7.46 8.41
N GLY A 40 -0.17 6.51 8.13
CA GLY A 40 -0.12 5.24 8.83
C GLY A 40 -1.04 4.16 8.28
N GLU A 41 -1.63 4.37 7.12
CA GLU A 41 -2.51 3.37 6.50
C GLU A 41 -1.74 2.22 5.88
N ILE A 42 -0.52 2.48 5.40
CA ILE A 42 0.38 1.43 4.90
C ILE A 42 1.77 1.63 5.50
N GLU A 43 2.58 0.59 5.47
CA GLU A 43 3.96 0.65 5.93
C GLU A 43 4.91 0.12 4.88
N ARG A 44 6.07 0.77 4.78
CA ARG A 44 7.14 0.31 3.90
C ARG A 44 7.93 -0.77 4.63
N VAL A 45 7.89 -2.00 4.09
CA VAL A 45 8.57 -3.14 4.71
C VAL A 45 9.88 -3.46 4.01
N SER A 46 10.03 -3.02 2.76
CA SER A 46 11.24 -3.22 2.00
C SER A 46 11.26 -2.20 0.87
N ARG A 47 12.38 -2.11 0.17
CA ARG A 47 12.49 -1.19 -0.95
C ARG A 47 11.49 -1.58 -2.04
N GLY A 48 10.57 -0.66 -2.34
CA GLY A 48 9.55 -0.88 -3.35
C GLY A 48 8.41 -1.80 -2.92
N VAL A 49 8.33 -2.17 -1.64
CA VAL A 49 7.27 -3.03 -1.11
C VAL A 49 6.59 -2.36 0.07
N TYR A 50 5.28 -2.30 0.01
CA TYR A 50 4.45 -1.72 1.06
C TYR A 50 3.40 -2.74 1.49
N VAL A 51 2.95 -2.64 2.72
CA VAL A 51 1.96 -3.56 3.26
C VAL A 51 0.92 -2.77 4.05
N ASP A 52 -0.30 -3.27 4.06
CA ASP A 52 -1.40 -2.69 4.82
C ASP A 52 -1.07 -2.77 6.33
N SER A 53 -1.12 -1.63 7.02
CA SER A 53 -0.81 -1.56 8.45
C SER A 53 -1.70 -2.47 9.28
N ASN A 54 -2.96 -2.60 8.89
CA ASN A 54 -3.89 -3.48 9.60
C ASN A 54 -3.42 -4.93 9.55
N LYS A 55 -2.85 -5.34 8.43
CA LYS A 55 -2.36 -6.69 8.25
C LYS A 55 -1.14 -6.96 9.13
N ILE A 56 -0.26 -5.97 9.26
CA ILE A 56 0.91 -6.06 10.12
C ILE A 56 0.49 -6.22 11.59
N GLU A 57 -0.49 -5.43 12.02
CA GLU A 57 -0.99 -5.51 13.39
C GLU A 57 -1.53 -6.89 13.70
N ASP A 58 -2.29 -7.48 12.79
CA ASP A 58 -2.82 -8.83 12.96
C ASP A 58 -1.71 -9.86 13.12
N GLU A 59 -0.64 -9.72 12.36
CA GLU A 59 0.50 -10.63 12.44
C GLU A 59 1.29 -10.45 13.73
N MET A 60 1.36 -9.24 14.25
CA MET A 60 2.11 -8.95 15.46
C MET A 60 1.44 -9.47 16.72
N TYR A 61 0.19 -9.82 16.65
CA TYR A 61 -0.52 -10.40 17.79
C TYR A 61 -0.16 -11.87 18.05
N TYR A 62 0.55 -12.46 17.14
CA TYR A 62 1.00 -13.84 17.27
C TYR A 62 2.50 -13.88 17.55
#